data_a222e97c8db07e3895f600ada94a0c67
#
_entry.id   a222e97c8db07e3895f600ada94a0c67
#
_cell.length_a   1.000
_cell.length_b   1.000
_cell.length_c   1.000
_cell.angle_alpha   90.00
_cell.angle_beta   90.00
_cell.angle_gamma   90.00
#
_symmetry.space_group_name_H-M   'P 1'
#
loop_
_entity.id
_entity.type
_entity.pdbx_description
1 polymer ?
#
loop_
_entity_poly.entity_id
_entity_poly.type
_entity_poly.pdbx_seq_one_letter_code
_entity_poly.pdbx_strand_id
1 'polypeptide(L)'
;LLRLNAPSAIAVYDGSFEVSSGLRVLKQQLDTSTAEKDPEFVQLIISLLSLHKQLIADQAIYQKLTKLITELAEKYAEVDIYNDEDQFKLLVTECSTIYKQTLSRLPSRIQVKGEPSKLQDEHNQELVRCGLLCAMRSVFLWRQSGGSRWHFLFKKQTILNAAKQLISSPLRE
;
A
#
# COMPACT_ATOMS: atom_id res chain seq x y z
N LEU A 1 0.04 -6.79 -4.26
CA LEU A 1 1.50 -6.94 -4.11
C LEU A 1 2.08 -7.89 -5.17
N LEU A 2 1.54 -9.09 -5.33
CA LEU A 2 2.10 -10.18 -6.13
C LEU A 2 1.94 -10.02 -7.65
N ARG A 3 1.02 -9.20 -8.13
CA ARG A 3 0.80 -8.96 -9.57
C ARG A 3 1.85 -7.99 -10.13
N LEU A 4 2.98 -8.52 -10.55
CA LEU A 4 4.13 -7.71 -11.00
C LEU A 4 3.96 -7.21 -12.45
N ASN A 5 3.30 -7.98 -13.31
CA ASN A 5 3.17 -7.72 -14.75
C ASN A 5 1.73 -7.39 -15.17
N ALA A 6 1.00 -6.65 -14.35
CA ALA A 6 -0.34 -6.25 -14.70
C ALA A 6 -0.36 -5.20 -15.83
N PRO A 7 -1.27 -5.29 -16.82
CA PRO A 7 -1.32 -4.39 -17.97
C PRO A 7 -1.71 -2.94 -17.60
N SER A 8 -2.37 -2.75 -16.45
CA SER A 8 -2.78 -1.45 -15.95
C SER A 8 -2.69 -1.36 -14.43
N ALA A 9 -2.74 -0.13 -13.87
CA ALA A 9 -2.80 0.06 -12.43
C ALA A 9 -4.09 -0.54 -11.82
N ILE A 10 -5.18 -0.59 -12.56
CA ILE A 10 -6.44 -1.19 -12.12
C ILE A 10 -6.32 -2.72 -12.08
N ALA A 11 -5.65 -3.32 -13.06
CA ALA A 11 -5.41 -4.76 -13.12
C ALA A 11 -4.57 -5.28 -11.95
N VAL A 12 -3.72 -4.42 -11.35
CA VAL A 12 -3.00 -4.77 -10.12
C VAL A 12 -3.96 -5.10 -8.98
N TYR A 13 -5.15 -4.50 -8.97
CA TYR A 13 -6.13 -4.57 -7.88
C TYR A 13 -7.39 -5.38 -8.24
N ASP A 14 -7.42 -6.11 -9.35
CA ASP A 14 -8.63 -6.83 -9.83
C ASP A 14 -9.85 -5.91 -10.07
N GLY A 15 -9.58 -4.72 -10.52
CA GLY A 15 -10.62 -3.71 -10.76
C GLY A 15 -10.76 -2.70 -9.60
N SER A 16 -11.54 -1.68 -9.85
CA SER A 16 -11.73 -0.59 -8.87
C SER A 16 -12.65 -0.98 -7.71
N PHE A 17 -13.43 -2.07 -7.84
CA PHE A 17 -14.30 -2.55 -6.77
C PHE A 17 -13.50 -2.99 -5.55
N GLU A 18 -12.40 -3.72 -5.75
CA GLU A 18 -11.55 -4.23 -4.68
C GLU A 18 -10.88 -3.13 -3.85
N VAL A 19 -10.67 -1.96 -4.44
CA VAL A 19 -10.14 -0.79 -3.73
C VAL A 19 -11.22 0.19 -3.25
N SER A 20 -12.49 -0.18 -3.34
CA SER A 20 -13.64 0.71 -3.05
C SER A 20 -13.62 1.24 -1.62
N SER A 21 -13.22 0.44 -0.64
CA SER A 21 -13.07 0.89 0.76
C SER A 21 -12.00 1.96 0.90
N GLY A 22 -10.84 1.77 0.27
CA GLY A 22 -9.76 2.76 0.22
C GLY A 22 -10.19 4.05 -0.49
N LEU A 23 -10.96 3.95 -1.57
CA LEU A 23 -11.52 5.11 -2.27
C LEU A 23 -12.50 5.90 -1.39
N ARG A 24 -13.30 5.23 -0.56
CA ARG A 24 -14.21 5.89 0.41
C ARG A 24 -13.41 6.65 1.47
N VAL A 25 -12.38 6.03 2.03
CA VAL A 25 -11.47 6.70 2.99
C VAL A 25 -10.80 7.90 2.33
N LEU A 26 -10.25 7.74 1.12
CA LEU A 26 -9.64 8.84 0.37
C LEU A 26 -10.64 9.98 0.12
N LYS A 27 -11.86 9.67 -0.29
CA LYS A 27 -12.95 10.65 -0.45
C LYS A 27 -13.19 11.41 0.86
N GLN A 28 -13.36 10.70 1.98
CA GLN A 28 -13.59 11.31 3.31
C GLN A 28 -12.44 12.25 3.69
N GLN A 29 -11.20 11.84 3.50
CA GLN A 29 -10.01 12.63 3.85
C GLN A 29 -9.82 13.85 2.92
N LEU A 30 -10.25 13.76 1.68
CA LEU A 30 -10.13 14.87 0.71
C LEU A 30 -11.36 15.79 0.69
N ASP A 31 -12.53 15.35 1.16
CA ASP A 31 -13.73 16.19 1.19
C ASP A 31 -13.60 17.26 2.27
N THR A 32 -13.71 18.54 1.85
CA THR A 32 -13.61 19.69 2.76
C THR A 32 -14.87 19.93 3.58
N SER A 33 -15.98 19.33 3.18
CA SER A 33 -17.27 19.45 3.87
C SER A 33 -17.39 18.53 5.09
N THR A 34 -16.52 17.51 5.20
CA THR A 34 -16.48 16.61 6.35
C THR A 34 -15.50 17.13 7.39
N ALA A 35 -15.98 17.27 8.64
CA ALA A 35 -15.21 17.85 9.75
C ALA A 35 -14.06 16.98 10.25
N GLU A 36 -14.07 15.67 9.96
CA GLU A 36 -13.12 14.71 10.50
C GLU A 36 -12.04 14.35 9.47
N LYS A 37 -10.92 15.04 9.55
CA LYS A 37 -9.68 14.62 8.89
C LYS A 37 -8.86 13.83 9.90
N ASP A 38 -8.42 12.67 9.50
CA ASP A 38 -7.50 11.87 10.29
C ASP A 38 -6.05 12.34 10.04
N PRO A 39 -5.43 13.05 10.99
CA PRO A 39 -4.04 13.51 10.83
C PRO A 39 -3.06 12.34 10.73
N GLU A 40 -3.37 11.19 11.31
CA GLU A 40 -2.52 10.00 11.26
C GLU A 40 -2.49 9.40 9.85
N PHE A 41 -3.63 9.42 9.15
CA PHE A 41 -3.70 9.02 7.74
C PHE A 41 -2.80 9.88 6.85
N VAL A 42 -2.86 11.21 7.04
CA VAL A 42 -2.00 12.14 6.28
C VAL A 42 -0.52 11.90 6.61
N GLN A 43 -0.19 11.73 7.88
CA GLN A 43 1.16 11.45 8.33
C GLN A 43 1.68 10.13 7.75
N LEU A 44 0.85 9.10 7.69
CA LEU A 44 1.19 7.80 7.09
C LEU A 44 1.55 7.95 5.60
N ILE A 45 0.75 8.68 4.83
CA ILE A 45 1.02 8.94 3.41
C ILE A 45 2.36 9.69 3.23
N ILE A 46 2.60 10.74 4.02
CA ILE A 46 3.85 11.50 3.97
C ILE A 46 5.05 10.59 4.30
N SER A 47 4.92 9.76 5.31
CA SER A 47 5.95 8.81 5.73
C SER A 47 6.25 7.77 4.64
N LEU A 48 5.23 7.23 3.98
CA LEU A 48 5.37 6.30 2.85
C LEU A 48 6.08 6.96 1.66
N LEU A 49 5.71 8.19 1.30
CA LEU A 49 6.37 8.94 0.22
C LEU A 49 7.84 9.26 0.55
N SER A 50 8.14 9.56 1.81
CA SER A 50 9.52 9.77 2.29
C SER A 50 10.32 8.48 2.22
N LEU A 51 9.75 7.38 2.70
CA LEU A 51 10.39 6.06 2.69
C LEU A 51 10.67 5.59 1.25
N HIS A 52 9.75 5.83 0.32
CA HIS A 52 9.95 5.56 -1.10
C HIS A 52 11.16 6.34 -1.66
N LYS A 53 11.31 7.63 -1.30
CA LYS A 53 12.46 8.42 -1.74
C LYS A 53 13.78 7.83 -1.25
N GLN A 54 13.83 7.37 0.01
CA GLN A 54 15.01 6.73 0.58
C GLN A 54 15.30 5.38 -0.08
N LEU A 55 14.26 4.58 -0.34
CA LEU A 55 14.38 3.29 -1.01
C LEU A 55 14.98 3.44 -2.42
N ILE A 56 14.53 4.42 -3.20
CA ILE A 56 15.10 4.67 -4.54
C ILE A 56 16.57 5.15 -4.46
N ALA A 57 16.94 5.85 -3.41
CA ALA A 57 18.32 6.30 -3.20
C ALA A 57 19.26 5.18 -2.74
N ASP A 58 18.74 4.15 -2.07
CA ASP A 58 19.51 2.98 -1.61
C ASP A 58 19.34 1.81 -2.59
N GLN A 59 20.22 1.76 -3.59
CA GLN A 59 20.17 0.73 -4.64
C GLN A 59 20.29 -0.70 -4.09
N ALA A 60 21.03 -0.91 -3.02
CA ALA A 60 21.21 -2.25 -2.45
C ALA A 60 19.90 -2.76 -1.82
N ILE A 61 19.24 -1.92 -1.02
CA ILE A 61 17.93 -2.26 -0.44
C ILE A 61 16.86 -2.36 -1.53
N TYR A 62 16.87 -1.50 -2.53
CA TYR A 62 15.94 -1.54 -3.65
C TYR A 62 16.03 -2.84 -4.44
N GLN A 63 17.25 -3.25 -4.84
CA GLN A 63 17.48 -4.50 -5.57
C GLN A 63 17.08 -5.72 -4.72
N LYS A 64 17.43 -5.72 -3.43
CA LYS A 64 17.04 -6.77 -2.50
C LYS A 64 15.52 -6.90 -2.40
N LEU A 65 14.82 -5.77 -2.24
CA LEU A 65 13.34 -5.75 -2.18
C LEU A 65 12.74 -6.31 -3.46
N THR A 66 13.20 -5.84 -4.62
CA THR A 66 12.71 -6.30 -5.93
C THR A 66 12.87 -7.82 -6.07
N LYS A 67 14.08 -8.34 -5.77
CA LYS A 67 14.36 -9.78 -5.82
C LYS A 67 13.40 -10.56 -4.93
N LEU A 68 13.28 -10.20 -3.65
CA LEU A 68 12.43 -10.91 -2.69
C LEU A 68 10.95 -10.87 -3.06
N ILE A 69 10.45 -9.76 -3.61
CA ILE A 69 9.06 -9.65 -4.09
C ILE A 69 8.85 -10.51 -5.33
N THR A 70 9.81 -10.60 -6.24
CA THR A 70 9.72 -11.48 -7.42
C THR A 70 9.66 -12.95 -6.99
N GLU A 71 10.57 -13.38 -6.12
CA GLU A 71 10.58 -14.74 -5.58
C GLU A 71 9.26 -15.08 -4.85
N LEU A 72 8.73 -14.13 -4.07
CA LEU A 72 7.43 -14.29 -3.40
C LEU A 72 6.29 -14.43 -4.41
N ALA A 73 6.26 -13.60 -5.46
CA ALA A 73 5.23 -13.65 -6.49
C ALA A 73 5.25 -14.97 -7.27
N GLU A 74 6.44 -15.48 -7.60
CA GLU A 74 6.61 -16.80 -8.24
C GLU A 74 6.12 -17.94 -7.33
N LYS A 75 6.47 -17.90 -6.04
CA LYS A 75 6.06 -18.90 -5.06
C LYS A 75 4.54 -19.02 -4.92
N TYR A 76 3.83 -17.90 -4.98
CA TYR A 76 2.38 -17.84 -4.78
C TYR A 76 1.58 -17.73 -6.08
N ALA A 77 2.21 -17.92 -7.25
CA ALA A 77 1.54 -17.74 -8.56
C ALA A 77 0.32 -18.64 -8.75
N GLU A 78 0.40 -19.89 -8.27
CA GLU A 78 -0.64 -20.91 -8.41
C GLU A 78 -1.32 -21.25 -7.06
N VAL A 79 -1.05 -20.46 -6.00
CA VAL A 79 -1.59 -20.73 -4.66
C VAL A 79 -2.90 -19.96 -4.48
N ASP A 80 -3.96 -20.66 -4.08
CA ASP A 80 -5.25 -20.05 -3.74
C ASP A 80 -5.20 -19.45 -2.32
N ILE A 81 -4.64 -18.25 -2.22
CA ILE A 81 -4.52 -17.52 -0.94
C ILE A 81 -5.85 -16.96 -0.44
N TYR A 82 -6.92 -16.96 -1.27
CA TYR A 82 -8.22 -16.43 -0.88
C TYR A 82 -9.09 -17.45 -0.15
N ASN A 83 -8.92 -18.73 -0.46
CA ASN A 83 -9.71 -19.80 0.13
C ASN A 83 -8.90 -20.68 1.10
N ASP A 84 -7.60 -20.44 1.26
CA ASP A 84 -6.70 -21.14 2.17
C ASP A 84 -6.15 -20.17 3.23
N GLU A 85 -6.73 -20.22 4.43
CA GLU A 85 -6.35 -19.33 5.54
C GLU A 85 -4.91 -19.55 6.00
N ASP A 86 -4.40 -20.79 5.95
CA ASP A 86 -3.03 -21.09 6.37
C ASP A 86 -2.02 -20.56 5.34
N GLN A 87 -2.32 -20.66 4.04
CA GLN A 87 -1.50 -20.03 3.00
C GLN A 87 -1.52 -18.52 3.10
N PHE A 88 -2.66 -17.93 3.42
CA PHE A 88 -2.73 -16.49 3.65
C PHE A 88 -1.88 -16.05 4.84
N LYS A 89 -1.95 -16.75 5.98
CA LYS A 89 -1.11 -16.47 7.16
C LYS A 89 0.39 -16.59 6.83
N LEU A 90 0.77 -17.63 6.09
CA LEU A 90 2.15 -17.83 5.66
C LEU A 90 2.62 -16.66 4.77
N LEU A 91 1.81 -16.24 3.80
CA LEU A 91 2.11 -15.10 2.95
C LEU A 91 2.31 -13.81 3.77
N VAL A 92 1.47 -13.56 4.78
CA VAL A 92 1.58 -12.39 5.66
C VAL A 92 2.90 -12.41 6.44
N THR A 93 3.30 -13.55 6.98
CA THR A 93 4.57 -13.74 7.69
C THR A 93 5.78 -13.51 6.77
N GLU A 94 5.72 -14.02 5.53
CA GLU A 94 6.78 -13.79 4.54
C GLU A 94 6.87 -12.32 4.11
N CYS A 95 5.74 -11.66 3.86
CA CYS A 95 5.69 -10.21 3.59
C CYS A 95 6.28 -9.40 4.76
N SER A 96 5.93 -9.75 6.00
CA SER A 96 6.50 -9.14 7.21
C SER A 96 8.02 -9.31 7.27
N THR A 97 8.52 -10.49 6.91
CA THR A 97 9.96 -10.79 6.87
C THR A 97 10.68 -9.95 5.80
N ILE A 98 10.11 -9.85 4.60
CA ILE A 98 10.63 -8.99 3.54
C ILE A 98 10.69 -7.53 4.01
N TYR A 99 9.62 -7.02 4.63
CA TYR A 99 9.60 -5.68 5.21
C TYR A 99 10.73 -5.47 6.22
N LYS A 100 10.93 -6.41 7.15
CA LYS A 100 12.00 -6.36 8.17
C LYS A 100 13.40 -6.36 7.54
N GLN A 101 13.59 -7.09 6.46
CA GLN A 101 14.89 -7.23 5.79
C GLN A 101 15.22 -6.06 4.84
N THR A 102 14.24 -5.23 4.49
CA THR A 102 14.35 -4.18 3.48
C THR A 102 13.89 -2.83 4.03
N LEU A 103 12.62 -2.50 3.96
CA LEU A 103 12.09 -1.18 4.28
C LEU A 103 12.40 -0.72 5.72
N SER A 104 12.40 -1.64 6.68
CA SER A 104 12.73 -1.30 8.07
C SER A 104 14.22 -1.01 8.30
N ARG A 105 15.09 -1.23 7.30
CA ARG A 105 16.52 -0.92 7.35
C ARG A 105 16.83 0.51 6.89
N LEU A 106 15.86 1.16 6.25
CA LEU A 106 16.00 2.54 5.84
C LEU A 106 16.02 3.49 7.06
N PRO A 107 16.65 4.67 6.92
CA PRO A 107 16.81 5.62 8.04
C PRO A 107 15.48 6.05 8.68
N SER A 108 14.44 6.28 7.87
CA SER A 108 13.10 6.62 8.38
C SER A 108 12.28 5.37 8.62
N ARG A 109 11.55 5.37 9.73
CA ARG A 109 10.60 4.30 10.08
C ARG A 109 9.18 4.84 10.08
N ILE A 110 8.25 4.04 9.60
CA ILE A 110 6.83 4.33 9.74
C ILE A 110 6.39 3.87 11.13
N GLN A 111 5.86 4.79 11.93
CA GLN A 111 5.24 4.47 13.20
C GLN A 111 3.73 4.39 12.98
N VAL A 112 3.17 3.21 13.22
CA VAL A 112 1.72 3.00 13.23
C VAL A 112 1.26 3.13 14.68
N LYS A 113 0.26 3.97 14.90
CA LYS A 113 -0.38 4.13 16.20
C LYS A 113 -1.59 3.19 16.30
N GLY A 114 -1.89 2.79 17.51
CA GLY A 114 -3.01 1.91 17.78
C GLY A 114 -3.03 1.51 19.24
N GLU A 115 -3.99 0.68 19.62
CA GLU A 115 -4.12 0.13 20.97
C GLU A 115 -2.90 -0.73 21.31
N PRO A 116 -2.23 -0.46 22.46
CA PRO A 116 -0.98 -1.15 22.81
C PRO A 116 -1.10 -2.68 22.86
N SER A 117 -2.21 -3.21 23.34
CA SER A 117 -2.48 -4.64 23.39
C SER A 117 -2.48 -5.28 22.00
N LYS A 118 -3.07 -4.59 21.00
CA LYS A 118 -3.11 -5.04 19.62
C LYS A 118 -1.75 -4.90 18.93
N LEU A 119 -1.01 -3.84 19.22
CA LEU A 119 0.31 -3.61 18.63
C LEU A 119 1.40 -4.53 19.22
N GLN A 120 1.19 -5.13 20.39
CA GLN A 120 2.10 -6.10 20.98
C GLN A 120 1.88 -7.52 20.44
N ASP A 121 0.71 -7.81 19.88
CA ASP A 121 0.41 -9.09 19.26
C ASP A 121 1.25 -9.29 17.99
N GLU A 122 1.92 -10.44 17.89
CA GLU A 122 2.87 -10.73 16.80
C GLU A 122 2.17 -10.82 15.45
N HIS A 123 1.00 -11.44 15.40
CA HIS A 123 0.23 -11.58 14.16
C HIS A 123 -0.23 -10.20 13.64
N ASN A 124 -0.71 -9.33 14.55
CA ASN A 124 -1.07 -7.96 14.17
C ASN A 124 0.14 -7.16 13.66
N GLN A 125 1.32 -7.35 14.27
CA GLN A 125 2.55 -6.72 13.77
C GLN A 125 2.91 -7.22 12.35
N GLU A 126 2.71 -8.49 12.07
CA GLU A 126 2.95 -9.06 10.74
C GLU A 126 1.97 -8.50 9.72
N LEU A 127 0.68 -8.43 10.06
CA LEU A 127 -0.35 -7.80 9.22
C LEU A 127 -0.02 -6.33 8.90
N VAL A 128 0.40 -5.56 9.91
CA VAL A 128 0.81 -4.16 9.72
C VAL A 128 2.00 -4.05 8.76
N ARG A 129 3.03 -4.88 8.92
CA ARG A 129 4.21 -4.87 8.03
C ARG A 129 3.87 -5.30 6.62
N CYS A 130 3.02 -6.32 6.46
CA CYS A 130 2.48 -6.75 5.18
C CYS A 130 1.69 -5.60 4.51
N GLY A 131 0.79 -4.94 5.25
CA GLY A 131 0.04 -3.78 4.77
C GLY A 131 0.93 -2.62 4.34
N LEU A 132 2.00 -2.33 5.09
CA LEU A 132 2.99 -1.30 4.73
C LEU A 132 3.78 -1.66 3.46
N LEU A 133 4.09 -2.94 3.26
CA LEU A 133 4.73 -3.42 2.03
C LEU A 133 3.80 -3.25 0.82
N CYS A 134 2.52 -3.59 0.95
CA CYS A 134 1.48 -3.35 -0.06
C CYS A 134 1.29 -1.85 -0.34
N ALA A 135 1.28 -1.02 0.70
CA ALA A 135 1.20 0.42 0.56
C ALA A 135 2.40 1.00 -0.19
N MET A 136 3.61 0.47 0.03
CA MET A 136 4.80 0.84 -0.75
C MET A 136 4.62 0.51 -2.24
N ARG A 137 4.05 -0.65 -2.59
CA ARG A 137 3.71 -0.98 -3.99
C ARG A 137 2.76 0.07 -4.59
N SER A 138 1.75 0.50 -3.83
CA SER A 138 0.83 1.56 -4.26
C SER A 138 1.53 2.90 -4.48
N VAL A 139 2.52 3.24 -3.66
CA VAL A 139 3.36 4.44 -3.88
C VAL A 139 4.15 4.33 -5.18
N PHE A 140 4.72 3.18 -5.51
CA PHE A 140 5.39 2.96 -6.80
C PHE A 140 4.43 3.19 -7.96
N LEU A 141 3.25 2.58 -7.95
CA LEU A 141 2.23 2.75 -8.99
C LEU A 141 1.80 4.21 -9.13
N TRP A 142 1.57 4.89 -8.00
CA TRP A 142 1.29 6.33 -7.98
C TRP A 142 2.39 7.15 -8.67
N ARG A 143 3.65 6.86 -8.35
CA ARG A 143 4.80 7.56 -8.94
C ARG A 143 4.97 7.24 -10.43
N GLN A 144 4.80 5.99 -10.83
CA GLN A 144 4.83 5.57 -12.25
C GLN A 144 3.73 6.25 -13.08
N SER A 145 2.57 6.49 -12.49
CA SER A 145 1.46 7.25 -13.10
C SER A 145 1.67 8.77 -13.08
N GLY A 146 2.87 9.26 -12.78
CA GLY A 146 3.18 10.69 -12.70
C GLY A 146 2.73 11.37 -11.40
N GLY A 147 2.31 10.59 -10.41
CA GLY A 147 1.88 11.09 -9.11
C GLY A 147 3.00 11.78 -8.33
N SER A 148 2.67 12.84 -7.62
CA SER A 148 3.60 13.57 -6.76
C SER A 148 2.89 14.11 -5.51
N ARG A 149 3.68 14.43 -4.46
CA ARG A 149 3.14 15.06 -3.24
C ARG A 149 2.36 16.35 -3.51
N TRP A 150 2.72 17.06 -4.56
CA TRP A 150 2.08 18.31 -4.96
C TRP A 150 0.66 18.10 -5.49
N HIS A 151 0.32 16.92 -5.99
CA HIS A 151 -1.03 16.60 -6.42
C HIS A 151 -2.04 16.65 -5.26
N PHE A 152 -1.65 16.30 -4.05
CA PHE A 152 -2.50 16.43 -2.87
C PHE A 152 -2.78 17.89 -2.48
N LEU A 153 -1.91 18.82 -2.87
CA LEU A 153 -2.10 20.25 -2.62
C LEU A 153 -2.86 20.92 -3.77
N PHE A 154 -2.45 20.70 -5.02
CA PHE A 154 -2.92 21.45 -6.17
C PHE A 154 -3.98 20.72 -7.01
N LYS A 155 -4.09 19.39 -6.91
CA LYS A 155 -5.06 18.58 -7.66
C LYS A 155 -6.05 17.85 -6.75
N LYS A 156 -6.23 18.32 -5.54
CA LYS A 156 -7.10 17.70 -4.54
C LYS A 156 -8.52 17.45 -5.08
N GLN A 157 -9.11 18.45 -5.72
CA GLN A 157 -10.46 18.34 -6.27
C GLN A 157 -10.55 17.35 -7.44
N THR A 158 -9.53 17.29 -8.29
CA THR A 158 -9.45 16.31 -9.38
C THR A 158 -9.39 14.88 -8.83
N ILE A 159 -8.56 14.64 -7.80
CA ILE A 159 -8.45 13.34 -7.12
C ILE A 159 -9.78 12.97 -6.47
N LEU A 160 -10.43 13.90 -5.77
CA LEU A 160 -11.72 13.69 -5.13
C LEU A 160 -12.81 13.31 -6.15
N ASN A 161 -12.87 14.03 -7.28
CA ASN A 161 -13.85 13.75 -8.34
C ASN A 161 -13.60 12.38 -8.98
N ALA A 162 -12.34 12.01 -9.25
CA ALA A 162 -11.99 10.70 -9.75
C ALA A 162 -12.37 9.58 -8.76
N ALA A 163 -12.11 9.76 -7.46
CA ALA A 163 -12.52 8.81 -6.43
C ALA A 163 -14.05 8.65 -6.37
N LYS A 164 -14.82 9.76 -6.43
CA LYS A 164 -16.29 9.72 -6.48
C LYS A 164 -16.81 8.96 -7.70
N GLN A 165 -16.21 9.21 -8.86
CA GLN A 165 -16.56 8.52 -10.10
C GLN A 165 -16.31 7.01 -10.01
N LEU A 166 -15.14 6.59 -9.55
CA LEU A 166 -14.78 5.18 -9.40
C LEU A 166 -15.66 4.45 -8.36
N ILE A 167 -16.13 5.14 -7.33
CA ILE A 167 -17.07 4.58 -6.34
C ILE A 167 -18.45 4.38 -6.96
N SER A 168 -18.93 5.34 -7.77
CA SER A 168 -20.29 5.29 -8.38
C SER A 168 -20.35 4.39 -9.61
N SER A 169 -19.27 4.30 -10.36
CA SER A 169 -19.17 3.49 -11.58
C SER A 169 -17.85 2.72 -11.58
N PRO A 170 -17.80 1.57 -10.86
CA PRO A 170 -16.59 0.77 -10.77
C PRO A 170 -16.14 0.26 -12.15
N LEU A 171 -14.86 0.46 -12.45
CA LEU A 171 -14.25 -0.14 -13.63
C LEU A 171 -14.05 -1.64 -13.38
N ARG A 172 -14.52 -2.46 -14.30
CA ARG A 172 -14.24 -3.91 -14.37
C ARG A 172 -13.25 -4.12 -15.51
N GLU A 173 -12.34 -5.04 -15.34
CA GLU A 173 -11.56 -5.59 -16.45
C GLU A 173 -12.28 -6.74 -17.10
#